data_71407b0d663bcd68f833685f4a41d3af
#
_entry.id   71407b0d663bcd68f833685f4a41d3af
#
_cell.length_a   1.000
_cell.length_b   1.000
_cell.length_c   1.000
_cell.angle_alpha   90.00
_cell.angle_beta   90.00
_cell.angle_gamma   90.00
#
_symmetry.space_group_name_H-M   'P 1'
#
loop_
_entity.id
_entity.type
_entity.pdbx_description
1 polymer ?
#
loop_
_entity_poly.entity_id
_entity_poly.type
_entity_poly.pdbx_seq_one_letter_code
_entity_poly.pdbx_strand_id
1 'polypeptide(L)'
;MMRRRSSLLLALAVVLLALPAPAGAADATPAPAPTAAPAPSAAEAAFLAKIMRDLPMRYPTAQSAIKAGYVRYTNEDETGAISYVNTKAWNTTDPDVPAQLWYDVKGRLIGADFSVRRDADATPAPKPERPSILGIDPKRTITIGAHVHFVTCDKTTGKCVYGKAVGAKKYAAIGDVEHPTADGLVKTGAVKDAASVTAVFLYPAIYDVPVWVVPNPLGQFADKNPNVVPSPHAGKGEDDPM
;
A
#
# COMPACT_ATOMS: atom_id res chain seq x y z
N MET A 1 79.96 15.05 -47.08
CA MET A 1 78.69 15.65 -46.61
C MET A 1 78.13 14.78 -45.43
N MET A 2 78.39 15.21 -44.22
CA MET A 2 78.13 14.49 -43.00
C MET A 2 76.85 15.04 -42.36
N ARG A 3 75.75 14.23 -42.27
CA ARG A 3 74.52 14.62 -41.57
C ARG A 3 74.64 14.19 -40.12
N ARG A 4 74.65 15.15 -39.22
CA ARG A 4 74.53 14.95 -37.75
C ARG A 4 73.08 14.56 -37.41
N ARG A 5 72.91 13.45 -36.73
CA ARG A 5 71.63 13.04 -36.08
C ARG A 5 71.63 13.59 -34.65
N SER A 6 70.72 14.49 -34.38
CA SER A 6 70.44 14.98 -33.01
C SER A 6 69.43 14.02 -32.35
N SER A 7 69.83 13.39 -31.26
CA SER A 7 68.97 12.56 -30.42
C SER A 7 68.24 13.45 -29.38
N LEU A 8 66.92 13.50 -29.43
CA LEU A 8 66.06 14.22 -28.48
C LEU A 8 65.68 13.23 -27.40
N LEU A 9 66.19 13.41 -26.18
CA LEU A 9 65.77 12.65 -24.97
C LEU A 9 64.50 13.29 -24.47
N LEU A 10 63.41 12.53 -24.53
CA LEU A 10 62.10 12.90 -23.97
C LEU A 10 62.07 12.39 -22.53
N ALA A 11 62.10 13.30 -21.55
CA ALA A 11 61.92 12.98 -20.14
C ALA A 11 60.43 12.81 -19.84
N LEU A 12 60.02 11.58 -19.49
CA LEU A 12 58.64 11.26 -19.11
C LEU A 12 58.47 11.59 -17.61
N ALA A 13 57.81 12.69 -17.28
CA ALA A 13 57.41 13.00 -15.92
C ALA A 13 56.15 12.20 -15.55
N VAL A 14 56.30 11.21 -14.66
CA VAL A 14 55.17 10.48 -14.08
C VAL A 14 54.54 11.31 -12.97
N VAL A 15 53.40 11.92 -13.23
CA VAL A 15 52.57 12.58 -12.23
C VAL A 15 51.75 11.52 -11.53
N LEU A 16 52.10 11.14 -10.28
CA LEU A 16 51.24 10.33 -9.43
C LEU A 16 50.04 11.19 -8.97
N LEU A 17 48.91 11.02 -9.61
CA LEU A 17 47.63 11.49 -9.09
C LEU A 17 47.22 10.62 -7.89
N ALA A 18 47.34 11.16 -6.67
CA ALA A 18 46.76 10.56 -5.48
C ALA A 18 45.21 10.63 -5.60
N LEU A 19 44.58 9.47 -5.85
CA LEU A 19 43.14 9.33 -5.80
C LEU A 19 42.67 9.52 -4.35
N PRO A 20 41.67 10.37 -4.07
CA PRO A 20 41.09 10.44 -2.72
C PRO A 20 40.50 9.08 -2.37
N ALA A 21 40.79 8.62 -1.16
CA ALA A 21 40.18 7.42 -0.60
C ALA A 21 38.64 7.57 -0.60
N PRO A 22 37.86 6.51 -0.93
CA PRO A 22 36.42 6.59 -0.81
C PRO A 22 36.06 6.92 0.64
N ALA A 23 35.29 8.00 0.83
CA ALA A 23 34.70 8.33 2.13
C ALA A 23 33.94 7.09 2.63
N GLY A 24 34.26 6.65 3.85
CA GLY A 24 33.71 5.44 4.45
C GLY A 24 32.18 5.45 4.34
N ALA A 25 31.64 4.33 3.86
CA ALA A 25 30.21 4.08 3.93
C ALA A 25 29.80 4.22 5.41
N ALA A 26 28.96 5.20 5.70
CA ALA A 26 28.35 5.31 7.00
C ALA A 26 27.66 3.97 7.30
N ASP A 27 28.02 3.31 8.39
CA ASP A 27 27.37 2.09 8.86
C ASP A 27 25.88 2.40 9.03
N ALA A 28 25.08 1.99 8.06
CA ALA A 28 23.62 2.07 8.16
C ALA A 28 23.23 1.15 9.32
N THR A 29 22.79 1.74 10.42
CA THR A 29 22.23 0.98 11.54
C THR A 29 21.19 0.01 11.00
N PRO A 30 21.32 -1.31 11.21
CA PRO A 30 20.35 -2.27 10.69
C PRO A 30 18.95 -1.91 11.18
N ALA A 31 17.97 -1.93 10.27
CA ALA A 31 16.58 -1.70 10.65
C ALA A 31 16.19 -2.69 11.75
N PRO A 32 15.44 -2.27 12.78
CA PRO A 32 15.02 -3.14 13.86
C PRO A 32 14.26 -4.35 13.27
N ALA A 33 14.53 -5.54 13.83
CA ALA A 33 13.84 -6.75 13.42
C ALA A 33 12.32 -6.60 13.61
N PRO A 34 11.50 -7.13 12.69
CA PRO A 34 10.06 -7.04 12.81
C PRO A 34 9.57 -7.74 14.09
N THR A 35 8.68 -7.06 14.83
CA THR A 35 8.18 -7.54 16.12
C THR A 35 6.97 -8.45 15.90
N ALA A 36 6.94 -9.60 16.60
CA ALA A 36 5.78 -10.48 16.61
C ALA A 36 4.58 -9.79 17.27
N ALA A 37 3.40 -9.98 16.68
CA ALA A 37 2.15 -9.52 17.29
C ALA A 37 1.84 -10.34 18.56
N PRO A 38 1.20 -9.74 19.60
CA PRO A 38 0.73 -10.48 20.76
C PRO A 38 -0.17 -11.67 20.35
N ALA A 39 -0.11 -12.77 21.09
CA ALA A 39 -0.94 -13.94 20.84
C ALA A 39 -2.44 -13.59 20.79
N PRO A 40 -3.23 -14.19 19.88
CA PRO A 40 -4.66 -13.94 19.80
C PRO A 40 -5.40 -14.52 21.00
N SER A 41 -6.46 -13.85 21.45
CA SER A 41 -7.45 -14.41 22.37
C SER A 41 -8.19 -15.59 21.73
N ALA A 42 -8.95 -16.36 22.50
CA ALA A 42 -9.74 -17.46 21.95
C ALA A 42 -10.77 -16.99 20.90
N ALA A 43 -11.40 -15.83 21.10
CA ALA A 43 -12.32 -15.24 20.13
C ALA A 43 -11.61 -14.82 18.84
N GLU A 44 -10.46 -14.16 18.96
CA GLU A 44 -9.63 -13.79 17.80
C GLU A 44 -9.12 -15.02 17.06
N ALA A 45 -8.72 -16.08 17.78
CA ALA A 45 -8.27 -17.33 17.16
C ALA A 45 -9.40 -18.01 16.35
N ALA A 46 -10.63 -18.00 16.88
CA ALA A 46 -11.80 -18.53 16.14
C ALA A 46 -12.12 -17.67 14.90
N PHE A 47 -12.07 -16.35 15.02
CA PHE A 47 -12.21 -15.42 13.88
C PHE A 47 -11.15 -15.70 12.82
N LEU A 48 -9.86 -15.76 13.20
CA LEU A 48 -8.76 -16.05 12.29
C LEU A 48 -8.93 -17.38 11.57
N ALA A 49 -9.29 -18.44 12.31
CA ALA A 49 -9.53 -19.76 11.71
C ALA A 49 -10.65 -19.73 10.66
N LYS A 50 -11.70 -18.92 10.90
CA LYS A 50 -12.79 -18.72 9.95
C LYS A 50 -12.29 -18.00 8.70
N ILE A 51 -11.71 -16.81 8.83
CA ILE A 51 -11.34 -15.99 7.65
C ILE A 51 -10.22 -16.63 6.82
N MET A 52 -9.26 -17.28 7.45
CA MET A 52 -8.17 -18.00 6.76
C MET A 52 -8.69 -19.20 5.95
N ARG A 53 -9.82 -19.77 6.32
CA ARG A 53 -10.50 -20.83 5.56
C ARG A 53 -11.42 -20.27 4.49
N ASP A 54 -12.27 -19.29 4.84
CA ASP A 54 -13.43 -18.89 4.03
C ASP A 54 -13.06 -17.85 2.96
N LEU A 55 -12.22 -16.85 3.30
CA LEU A 55 -11.87 -15.81 2.34
C LEU A 55 -11.09 -16.33 1.11
N PRO A 56 -10.09 -17.24 1.22
CA PRO A 56 -9.44 -17.81 0.05
C PRO A 56 -10.36 -18.65 -0.83
N MET A 57 -11.41 -19.26 -0.27
CA MET A 57 -12.43 -19.97 -1.06
C MET A 57 -13.36 -19.00 -1.77
N ARG A 58 -13.74 -17.89 -1.12
CA ARG A 58 -14.67 -16.90 -1.65
C ARG A 58 -14.02 -15.97 -2.66
N TYR A 59 -12.78 -15.58 -2.41
CA TYR A 59 -12.02 -14.61 -3.19
C TYR A 59 -10.64 -15.16 -3.62
N PRO A 60 -10.59 -16.32 -4.31
CA PRO A 60 -9.35 -17.03 -4.61
C PRO A 60 -8.39 -16.21 -5.50
N THR A 61 -8.91 -15.25 -6.24
CA THR A 61 -8.14 -14.38 -7.15
C THR A 61 -8.64 -12.94 -7.10
N ALA A 62 -7.80 -11.99 -7.48
CA ALA A 62 -8.18 -10.59 -7.64
C ALA A 62 -9.41 -10.43 -8.58
N GLN A 63 -9.50 -11.25 -9.63
CA GLN A 63 -10.66 -11.24 -10.53
C GLN A 63 -11.96 -11.68 -9.83
N SER A 64 -11.90 -12.60 -8.87
CA SER A 64 -13.08 -12.97 -8.07
C SER A 64 -13.54 -11.84 -7.15
N ALA A 65 -12.59 -11.09 -6.58
CA ALA A 65 -12.90 -9.88 -5.80
C ALA A 65 -13.55 -8.80 -6.68
N ILE A 66 -13.02 -8.54 -7.88
CA ILE A 66 -13.61 -7.59 -8.83
C ILE A 66 -15.06 -7.98 -9.18
N LYS A 67 -15.32 -9.26 -9.46
CA LYS A 67 -16.68 -9.76 -9.69
C LYS A 67 -17.61 -9.57 -8.50
N ALA A 68 -17.08 -9.59 -7.29
CA ALA A 68 -17.81 -9.33 -6.05
C ALA A 68 -17.96 -7.83 -5.73
N GLY A 69 -17.49 -6.93 -6.61
CA GLY A 69 -17.65 -5.48 -6.48
C GLY A 69 -16.49 -4.77 -5.79
N TYR A 70 -15.36 -5.44 -5.57
CA TYR A 70 -14.13 -4.77 -5.11
C TYR A 70 -13.45 -4.05 -6.26
N VAL A 71 -12.83 -2.92 -5.96
CA VAL A 71 -12.09 -2.10 -6.94
C VAL A 71 -10.64 -2.02 -6.50
N ARG A 72 -9.71 -2.36 -7.40
CA ARG A 72 -8.28 -2.12 -7.18
C ARG A 72 -8.04 -0.62 -7.04
N TYR A 73 -7.26 -0.22 -6.03
CA TYR A 73 -6.97 1.19 -5.79
C TYR A 73 -5.52 1.50 -5.41
N THR A 74 -4.67 0.48 -5.12
CA THR A 74 -3.24 0.67 -4.88
C THR A 74 -2.37 -0.05 -5.90
N ASN A 75 -1.12 0.39 -6.04
CA ASN A 75 -0.03 -0.44 -6.51
C ASN A 75 0.43 -1.38 -5.38
N GLU A 76 1.37 -2.27 -5.68
CA GLU A 76 2.03 -3.07 -4.65
C GLU A 76 2.75 -2.15 -3.66
N ASP A 77 2.47 -2.31 -2.39
CA ASP A 77 3.15 -1.62 -1.31
C ASP A 77 4.41 -2.37 -0.83
N GLU A 78 5.12 -1.81 0.14
CA GLU A 78 6.35 -2.37 0.70
C GLU A 78 6.15 -3.70 1.43
N THR A 79 4.91 -4.09 1.71
CA THR A 79 4.55 -5.38 2.31
C THR A 79 4.24 -6.45 1.28
N GLY A 80 4.21 -6.08 -0.01
CA GLY A 80 3.84 -6.96 -1.12
C GLY A 80 2.34 -7.04 -1.36
N ALA A 81 1.56 -6.10 -0.79
CA ALA A 81 0.11 -6.07 -0.92
C ALA A 81 -0.36 -5.11 -2.00
N ILE A 82 -1.28 -5.58 -2.84
CA ILE A 82 -2.09 -4.78 -3.77
C ILE A 82 -3.51 -4.79 -3.23
N SER A 83 -4.05 -3.61 -2.91
CA SER A 83 -5.32 -3.49 -2.19
C SER A 83 -6.51 -3.27 -3.12
N TYR A 84 -7.58 -3.97 -2.79
CA TYR A 84 -8.90 -3.88 -3.42
C TYR A 84 -9.93 -3.51 -2.37
N VAL A 85 -10.75 -2.50 -2.63
CA VAL A 85 -11.74 -1.97 -1.71
C VAL A 85 -13.17 -2.29 -2.13
N ASN A 86 -14.03 -2.62 -1.17
CA ASN A 86 -15.47 -2.63 -1.32
C ASN A 86 -16.05 -1.40 -0.60
N THR A 87 -16.40 -0.35 -1.34
CA THR A 87 -16.88 0.91 -0.78
C THR A 87 -18.23 0.80 -0.04
N LYS A 88 -18.91 -0.35 -0.13
CA LYS A 88 -20.14 -0.65 0.60
C LYS A 88 -19.89 -1.36 1.94
N ALA A 89 -18.65 -1.77 2.22
CA ALA A 89 -18.31 -2.59 3.38
C ALA A 89 -17.52 -1.83 4.48
N TRP A 90 -17.61 -0.50 4.54
CA TRP A 90 -16.89 0.32 5.52
C TRP A 90 -17.34 0.13 6.98
N ASN A 91 -18.48 -0.49 7.21
CA ASN A 91 -18.93 -0.89 8.54
C ASN A 91 -19.08 -2.42 8.54
N THR A 92 -17.95 -3.12 8.62
CA THR A 92 -17.90 -4.57 8.50
C THR A 92 -18.61 -5.24 9.66
N THR A 93 -19.69 -5.95 9.38
CA THR A 93 -20.47 -6.77 10.33
C THR A 93 -20.43 -8.26 9.98
N ASP A 94 -19.93 -8.59 8.80
CA ASP A 94 -19.79 -9.95 8.27
C ASP A 94 -18.31 -10.24 7.98
N PRO A 95 -17.68 -11.21 8.66
CA PRO A 95 -16.29 -11.57 8.42
C PRO A 95 -16.02 -12.13 7.01
N ASP A 96 -17.07 -12.50 6.27
CA ASP A 96 -16.96 -12.96 4.90
C ASP A 96 -16.99 -11.82 3.85
N VAL A 97 -17.22 -10.57 4.31
CA VAL A 97 -17.27 -9.37 3.47
C VAL A 97 -16.38 -8.28 4.08
N PRO A 98 -15.04 -8.41 4.03
CA PRO A 98 -14.13 -7.39 4.53
C PRO A 98 -14.24 -6.09 3.74
N ALA A 99 -13.82 -4.97 4.33
CA ALA A 99 -13.77 -3.68 3.64
C ALA A 99 -12.73 -3.68 2.51
N GLN A 100 -11.63 -4.40 2.72
CA GLN A 100 -10.56 -4.51 1.74
C GLN A 100 -10.02 -5.95 1.68
N LEU A 101 -9.47 -6.28 0.51
CA LEU A 101 -8.76 -7.53 0.24
C LEU A 101 -7.38 -7.19 -0.31
N TRP A 102 -6.36 -7.93 0.11
CA TRP A 102 -4.98 -7.75 -0.36
C TRP A 102 -4.55 -8.95 -1.19
N TYR A 103 -3.97 -8.65 -2.33
CA TYR A 103 -3.41 -9.67 -3.23
C TYR A 103 -1.93 -9.41 -3.44
N ASP A 104 -1.14 -10.48 -3.59
CA ASP A 104 0.23 -10.36 -4.08
C ASP A 104 0.25 -10.16 -5.62
N VAL A 105 1.42 -9.87 -6.18
CA VAL A 105 1.61 -9.70 -7.65
C VAL A 105 1.28 -10.94 -8.47
N LYS A 106 1.07 -12.09 -7.84
CA LYS A 106 0.62 -13.33 -8.48
C LYS A 106 -0.91 -13.48 -8.42
N GLY A 107 -1.61 -12.47 -7.88
CA GLY A 107 -3.06 -12.48 -7.70
C GLY A 107 -3.55 -13.43 -6.61
N ARG A 108 -2.69 -13.89 -5.69
CA ARG A 108 -3.07 -14.71 -4.54
C ARG A 108 -3.53 -13.82 -3.40
N LEU A 109 -4.65 -14.13 -2.77
CA LEU A 109 -5.12 -13.45 -1.57
C LEU A 109 -4.13 -13.66 -0.41
N ILE A 110 -3.67 -12.56 0.20
CA ILE A 110 -2.70 -12.57 1.29
C ILE A 110 -3.22 -11.93 2.57
N GLY A 111 -4.22 -11.03 2.49
CA GLY A 111 -4.76 -10.34 3.65
C GLY A 111 -6.11 -9.68 3.40
N ALA A 112 -6.67 -9.11 4.46
CA ALA A 112 -7.93 -8.39 4.44
C ALA A 112 -7.99 -7.34 5.55
N ASP A 113 -8.82 -6.29 5.35
CA ASP A 113 -9.14 -5.28 6.35
C ASP A 113 -10.60 -5.33 6.75
N PHE A 114 -10.83 -5.16 8.04
CA PHE A 114 -12.16 -5.09 8.66
C PHE A 114 -12.31 -3.73 9.33
N SER A 115 -13.24 -2.92 8.84
CA SER A 115 -13.32 -1.51 9.19
C SER A 115 -14.64 -1.12 9.81
N VAL A 116 -14.61 -0.06 10.63
CA VAL A 116 -15.80 0.72 11.00
C VAL A 116 -15.52 2.21 10.79
N ARG A 117 -16.49 2.91 10.24
CA ARG A 117 -16.40 4.37 10.04
C ARG A 117 -16.32 5.07 11.39
N ARG A 118 -15.57 6.16 11.42
CA ARG A 118 -15.54 7.12 12.52
C ARG A 118 -15.84 8.54 12.00
N ASP A 119 -16.17 9.44 12.90
CA ASP A 119 -16.24 10.84 12.57
C ASP A 119 -14.86 11.33 12.07
N ALA A 120 -14.86 11.93 10.89
CA ALA A 120 -13.64 12.41 10.23
C ALA A 120 -12.97 13.57 10.96
N ASP A 121 -13.76 14.39 11.68
CA ASP A 121 -13.29 15.57 12.41
C ASP A 121 -12.97 15.27 13.88
N ALA A 122 -13.44 14.16 14.42
CA ALA A 122 -13.12 13.74 15.78
C ALA A 122 -11.67 13.27 15.90
N THR A 123 -11.04 13.58 17.04
CA THR A 123 -9.77 12.96 17.42
C THR A 123 -9.99 11.46 17.62
N PRO A 124 -9.16 10.59 17.01
CA PRO A 124 -9.29 9.15 17.23
C PRO A 124 -9.15 8.79 18.71
N ALA A 125 -10.04 7.92 19.20
CA ALA A 125 -9.94 7.41 20.56
C ALA A 125 -8.60 6.69 20.81
N PRO A 126 -8.06 6.71 22.04
CA PRO A 126 -6.95 5.85 22.44
C PRO A 126 -7.26 4.38 22.17
N LYS A 127 -6.22 3.57 21.90
CA LYS A 127 -6.42 2.17 21.46
C LYS A 127 -7.40 1.36 22.32
N PRO A 128 -7.36 1.36 23.67
CA PRO A 128 -8.28 0.56 24.48
C PRO A 128 -9.74 1.02 24.41
N GLU A 129 -10.01 2.27 23.99
CA GLU A 129 -11.35 2.87 23.90
C GLU A 129 -11.94 2.79 22.48
N ARG A 130 -11.21 2.22 21.53
CA ARG A 130 -11.69 2.04 20.15
C ARG A 130 -12.77 0.94 20.12
N PRO A 131 -13.61 0.92 19.08
CA PRO A 131 -14.60 -0.15 18.96
C PRO A 131 -13.93 -1.52 18.76
N SER A 132 -14.48 -2.55 19.35
CA SER A 132 -14.17 -3.94 18.97
C SER A 132 -14.83 -4.23 17.62
N ILE A 133 -14.04 -4.60 16.63
CA ILE A 133 -14.52 -4.97 15.28
C ILE A 133 -14.58 -6.49 15.21
N LEU A 134 -15.78 -7.06 15.03
CA LEU A 134 -15.99 -8.51 14.95
C LEU A 134 -15.44 -9.30 16.17
N GLY A 135 -15.43 -8.69 17.36
CA GLY A 135 -14.89 -9.32 18.58
C GLY A 135 -13.37 -9.25 18.73
N ILE A 136 -12.69 -8.54 17.83
CA ILE A 136 -11.22 -8.34 17.88
C ILE A 136 -10.89 -7.27 18.92
N ASP A 137 -9.78 -7.45 19.64
CA ASP A 137 -9.30 -6.50 20.65
C ASP A 137 -9.10 -5.11 20.02
N PRO A 138 -9.68 -4.05 20.59
CA PRO A 138 -9.47 -2.66 20.15
C PRO A 138 -8.00 -2.24 19.98
N LYS A 139 -7.07 -2.87 20.71
CA LYS A 139 -5.63 -2.63 20.59
C LYS A 139 -5.05 -3.03 19.23
N ARG A 140 -5.72 -3.91 18.48
CA ARG A 140 -5.37 -4.34 17.12
C ARG A 140 -5.74 -3.29 16.07
N THR A 141 -6.63 -2.35 16.39
CA THR A 141 -7.10 -1.36 15.43
C THR A 141 -6.02 -0.31 15.13
N ILE A 142 -5.93 0.05 13.88
CA ILE A 142 -5.27 1.26 13.39
C ILE A 142 -6.30 2.34 13.08
N THR A 143 -5.87 3.54 12.76
CA THR A 143 -6.75 4.63 12.34
C THR A 143 -6.28 5.18 11.01
N ILE A 144 -7.23 5.36 10.10
CA ILE A 144 -6.98 5.96 8.79
C ILE A 144 -7.85 7.22 8.68
N GLY A 145 -7.27 8.31 8.16
CA GLY A 145 -7.98 9.58 7.94
C GLY A 145 -8.78 9.56 6.64
N ALA A 146 -9.83 10.39 6.57
CA ALA A 146 -10.65 10.50 5.37
C ALA A 146 -9.88 11.14 4.19
N HIS A 147 -10.01 10.56 3.01
CA HIS A 147 -9.46 11.08 1.76
C HIS A 147 -10.22 10.52 0.55
N VAL A 148 -10.17 11.23 -0.57
CA VAL A 148 -10.77 10.77 -1.82
C VAL A 148 -9.70 10.06 -2.63
N HIS A 149 -9.86 8.75 -2.83
CA HIS A 149 -9.05 7.95 -3.72
C HIS A 149 -9.52 8.01 -5.15
N PHE A 150 -8.58 7.91 -6.09
CA PHE A 150 -8.92 7.80 -7.51
C PHE A 150 -7.86 7.03 -8.29
N VAL A 151 -8.29 6.43 -9.39
CA VAL A 151 -7.47 5.72 -10.36
C VAL A 151 -7.58 6.44 -11.70
N THR A 152 -6.45 6.67 -12.36
CA THR A 152 -6.43 7.22 -13.71
C THR A 152 -5.78 6.22 -14.66
N CYS A 153 -6.38 6.06 -15.86
CA CYS A 153 -5.81 5.21 -16.90
C CYS A 153 -5.61 6.02 -18.19
N ASP A 154 -4.47 5.80 -18.83
CA ASP A 154 -4.22 6.28 -20.18
C ASP A 154 -5.03 5.45 -21.18
N LYS A 155 -5.91 6.09 -21.94
CA LYS A 155 -6.81 5.44 -22.89
C LYS A 155 -6.09 4.81 -24.09
N THR A 156 -4.91 5.30 -24.42
CA THR A 156 -4.16 4.84 -25.58
C THR A 156 -3.34 3.60 -25.25
N THR A 157 -2.68 3.62 -24.08
CA THR A 157 -1.79 2.54 -23.65
C THR A 157 -2.46 1.52 -22.73
N GLY A 158 -3.62 1.87 -22.15
CA GLY A 158 -4.30 1.07 -21.13
C GLY A 158 -3.60 1.10 -19.75
N LYS A 159 -2.49 1.83 -19.62
CA LYS A 159 -1.76 1.92 -18.36
C LYS A 159 -2.53 2.72 -17.32
N CYS A 160 -2.68 2.15 -16.13
CA CYS A 160 -3.34 2.78 -15.00
C CYS A 160 -2.35 3.22 -13.92
N VAL A 161 -2.67 4.31 -13.24
CA VAL A 161 -1.95 4.80 -12.07
C VAL A 161 -2.87 4.70 -10.87
N TYR A 162 -2.46 3.90 -9.90
CA TYR A 162 -3.16 3.65 -8.66
C TYR A 162 -2.55 4.45 -7.50
N GLY A 163 -3.14 4.35 -6.30
CA GLY A 163 -2.59 4.96 -5.07
C GLY A 163 -2.71 6.48 -5.02
N LYS A 164 -3.44 7.11 -5.95
CA LYS A 164 -3.66 8.56 -5.92
C LYS A 164 -4.78 8.94 -4.97
N ALA A 165 -4.57 10.00 -4.20
CA ALA A 165 -5.57 10.54 -3.29
C ALA A 165 -5.50 12.06 -3.18
N VAL A 166 -6.62 12.64 -2.77
CA VAL A 166 -6.73 14.05 -2.35
C VAL A 166 -7.41 14.10 -0.99
N GLY A 167 -6.91 14.95 -0.09
CA GLY A 167 -7.48 15.04 1.26
C GLY A 167 -8.98 15.40 1.23
N ALA A 168 -9.78 14.72 2.06
CA ALA A 168 -11.23 14.90 2.10
C ALA A 168 -11.64 16.36 2.32
N LYS A 169 -10.97 17.10 3.23
CA LYS A 169 -11.23 18.54 3.47
C LYS A 169 -10.97 19.40 2.23
N LYS A 170 -9.91 19.11 1.47
CA LYS A 170 -9.62 19.82 0.22
C LYS A 170 -10.72 19.56 -0.82
N TYR A 171 -11.21 18.32 -0.90
CA TYR A 171 -12.28 17.96 -1.83
C TYR A 171 -13.61 18.58 -1.40
N ALA A 172 -13.95 18.53 -0.10
CA ALA A 172 -15.19 19.09 0.45
C ALA A 172 -15.35 20.60 0.21
N ALA A 173 -14.25 21.33 0.05
CA ALA A 173 -14.28 22.76 -0.29
C ALA A 173 -14.83 23.05 -1.69
N ILE A 174 -14.96 22.04 -2.56
CA ILE A 174 -15.34 22.20 -3.97
C ILE A 174 -16.49 21.29 -4.42
N GLY A 175 -16.83 20.26 -3.65
CA GLY A 175 -17.85 19.28 -4.02
C GLY A 175 -18.32 18.39 -2.89
N ASP A 176 -19.26 17.51 -3.19
CA ASP A 176 -19.75 16.51 -2.25
C ASP A 176 -18.71 15.42 -2.05
N VAL A 177 -18.13 15.38 -0.85
CA VAL A 177 -17.08 14.41 -0.50
C VAL A 177 -17.62 12.98 -0.33
N GLU A 178 -18.88 12.82 0.02
CA GLU A 178 -19.49 11.49 0.14
C GLU A 178 -19.74 10.85 -1.24
N HIS A 179 -19.93 11.69 -2.26
CA HIS A 179 -20.13 11.27 -3.65
C HIS A 179 -19.13 11.97 -4.58
N PRO A 180 -17.82 11.68 -4.45
CA PRO A 180 -16.81 12.36 -5.24
C PRO A 180 -16.92 11.97 -6.72
N THR A 181 -16.60 12.92 -7.61
CA THR A 181 -16.69 12.78 -9.06
C THR A 181 -15.36 13.08 -9.73
N ALA A 182 -15.19 12.59 -10.96
CA ALA A 182 -14.03 12.93 -11.79
C ALA A 182 -13.92 14.44 -12.06
N ASP A 183 -15.05 15.12 -12.33
CA ASP A 183 -15.09 16.59 -12.50
C ASP A 183 -14.67 17.33 -11.22
N GLY A 184 -15.04 16.79 -10.06
CA GLY A 184 -14.57 17.30 -8.78
C GLY A 184 -13.05 17.21 -8.66
N LEU A 185 -12.43 16.10 -9.08
CA LEU A 185 -10.97 15.96 -9.08
C LEU A 185 -10.28 16.96 -10.02
N VAL A 186 -10.86 17.26 -11.18
CA VAL A 186 -10.36 18.33 -12.07
C VAL A 186 -10.39 19.67 -11.35
N LYS A 187 -11.48 20.02 -10.69
CA LYS A 187 -11.61 21.29 -9.93
C LYS A 187 -10.61 21.37 -8.77
N THR A 188 -10.21 20.25 -8.14
CA THR A 188 -9.12 20.24 -7.13
C THR A 188 -7.74 20.44 -7.74
N GLY A 189 -7.58 20.27 -9.06
CA GLY A 189 -6.30 20.18 -9.74
C GLY A 189 -5.60 18.83 -9.56
N ALA A 190 -6.29 17.82 -9.01
CA ALA A 190 -5.71 16.48 -8.81
C ALA A 190 -5.54 15.71 -10.12
N VAL A 191 -6.42 15.96 -11.09
CA VAL A 191 -6.33 15.43 -12.45
C VAL A 191 -6.54 16.56 -13.48
N LYS A 192 -5.99 16.39 -14.69
CA LYS A 192 -6.15 17.33 -15.79
C LYS A 192 -7.40 17.05 -16.61
N ASP A 193 -7.78 15.79 -16.73
CA ASP A 193 -8.87 15.31 -17.57
C ASP A 193 -9.73 14.30 -16.79
N ALA A 194 -11.00 14.62 -16.61
CA ALA A 194 -11.99 13.75 -16.00
C ALA A 194 -12.14 12.40 -16.73
N ALA A 195 -11.96 12.39 -18.05
CA ALA A 195 -12.11 11.21 -18.87
C ALA A 195 -10.99 10.15 -18.64
N SER A 196 -9.89 10.53 -18.00
CA SER A 196 -8.84 9.59 -17.59
C SER A 196 -9.17 8.86 -16.30
N VAL A 197 -10.15 9.35 -15.51
CA VAL A 197 -10.52 8.77 -14.21
C VAL A 197 -11.38 7.54 -14.43
N THR A 198 -10.93 6.39 -13.95
CA THR A 198 -11.65 5.10 -14.06
C THR A 198 -12.29 4.65 -12.77
N ALA A 199 -11.81 5.16 -11.63
CA ALA A 199 -12.45 4.99 -10.33
C ALA A 199 -12.23 6.23 -9.48
N VAL A 200 -13.24 6.60 -8.69
CA VAL A 200 -13.16 7.65 -7.68
C VAL A 200 -14.13 7.31 -6.54
N PHE A 201 -13.68 7.41 -5.30
CA PHE A 201 -14.50 7.12 -4.13
C PHE A 201 -13.95 7.81 -2.88
N LEU A 202 -14.82 8.06 -1.91
CA LEU A 202 -14.40 8.44 -0.57
C LEU A 202 -13.82 7.22 0.15
N TYR A 203 -12.58 7.33 0.61
CA TYR A 203 -12.05 6.50 1.67
C TYR A 203 -12.38 7.22 2.99
N PRO A 204 -13.34 6.74 3.78
CA PRO A 204 -13.79 7.46 4.97
C PRO A 204 -12.74 7.40 6.08
N ALA A 205 -12.89 8.24 7.09
CA ALA A 205 -12.16 8.02 8.32
C ALA A 205 -12.66 6.75 8.99
N ILE A 206 -11.74 5.84 9.36
CA ILE A 206 -12.06 4.53 9.91
C ILE A 206 -11.19 4.16 11.11
N TYR A 207 -11.71 3.27 11.94
CA TYR A 207 -10.93 2.29 12.69
C TYR A 207 -10.85 1.03 11.84
N ASP A 208 -9.68 0.42 11.78
CA ASP A 208 -9.40 -0.66 10.86
C ASP A 208 -8.57 -1.76 11.54
N VAL A 209 -8.83 -3.02 11.17
CA VAL A 209 -8.08 -4.19 11.61
C VAL A 209 -7.49 -4.87 10.39
N PRO A 210 -6.20 -4.66 10.11
CA PRO A 210 -5.48 -5.39 9.09
C PRO A 210 -5.15 -6.82 9.56
N VAL A 211 -5.38 -7.81 8.70
CA VAL A 211 -5.17 -9.23 9.04
C VAL A 211 -4.57 -10.00 7.87
N TRP A 212 -3.47 -10.70 8.14
CA TRP A 212 -2.93 -11.67 7.19
C TRP A 212 -3.79 -12.94 7.16
N VAL A 213 -4.29 -13.32 6.00
CA VAL A 213 -5.05 -14.57 5.80
C VAL A 213 -4.17 -15.74 5.35
N VAL A 214 -2.90 -15.50 5.07
CA VAL A 214 -1.87 -16.51 4.85
C VAL A 214 -1.05 -16.70 6.13
N PRO A 215 -0.40 -17.86 6.34
CA PRO A 215 0.43 -18.10 7.52
C PRO A 215 1.47 -17.00 7.71
N ASN A 216 1.53 -16.45 8.93
CA ASN A 216 2.49 -15.42 9.32
C ASN A 216 3.20 -15.84 10.61
N PRO A 217 4.52 -16.08 10.60
CA PRO A 217 5.26 -16.48 11.80
C PRO A 217 5.31 -15.39 12.87
N LEU A 218 5.02 -14.13 12.51
CA LEU A 218 4.93 -13.00 13.43
C LEU A 218 3.51 -12.81 13.99
N GLY A 219 2.54 -13.66 13.61
CA GLY A 219 1.14 -13.56 13.94
C GLY A 219 0.32 -12.81 12.88
N GLN A 220 -0.95 -13.18 12.74
CA GLN A 220 -1.84 -12.66 11.69
C GLN A 220 -2.13 -11.15 11.80
N PHE A 221 -1.92 -10.56 12.98
CA PHE A 221 -2.09 -9.12 13.24
C PHE A 221 -0.76 -8.33 13.21
N ALA A 222 0.33 -8.92 12.75
CA ALA A 222 1.62 -8.22 12.64
C ALA A 222 1.65 -7.31 11.41
N ASP A 223 2.41 -6.22 11.50
CA ASP A 223 2.53 -5.24 10.40
C ASP A 223 3.17 -5.84 9.14
N LYS A 224 3.98 -6.89 9.30
CA LYS A 224 4.67 -7.56 8.18
C LYS A 224 4.48 -9.06 8.23
N ASN A 225 4.59 -9.69 7.07
CA ASN A 225 4.63 -11.14 6.95
C ASN A 225 5.88 -11.57 6.18
N PRO A 226 6.89 -12.18 6.84
CA PRO A 226 8.11 -12.62 6.19
C PRO A 226 7.89 -13.67 5.08
N ASN A 227 6.73 -14.34 5.06
CA ASN A 227 6.37 -15.30 4.01
C ASN A 227 5.78 -14.62 2.76
N VAL A 228 5.53 -13.32 2.80
CA VAL A 228 5.13 -12.51 1.64
C VAL A 228 6.35 -11.72 1.19
N VAL A 229 6.84 -12.05 -0.01
CA VAL A 229 8.03 -11.39 -0.58
C VAL A 229 7.55 -10.33 -1.58
N PRO A 230 7.78 -9.03 -1.28
CA PRO A 230 7.46 -7.96 -2.22
C PRO A 230 8.25 -8.11 -3.52
N SER A 231 7.66 -7.66 -4.63
CA SER A 231 8.35 -7.63 -5.91
C SER A 231 9.44 -6.53 -5.94
N PRO A 232 10.36 -6.53 -6.93
CA PRO A 232 11.31 -5.43 -7.09
C PRO A 232 10.67 -4.07 -7.36
N HIS A 233 9.38 -4.03 -7.71
CA HIS A 233 8.60 -2.80 -8.00
C HIS A 233 7.80 -2.30 -6.80
N ALA A 234 7.71 -3.08 -5.73
CA ALA A 234 6.97 -2.74 -4.51
C ALA A 234 7.33 -1.37 -3.95
N GLY A 235 6.32 -0.58 -3.59
CA GLY A 235 6.47 0.76 -3.03
C GLY A 235 6.95 1.84 -4.02
N LYS A 236 7.20 1.50 -5.30
CA LYS A 236 7.71 2.46 -6.29
C LYS A 236 6.63 3.16 -7.11
N GLY A 237 5.38 2.78 -6.96
CA GLY A 237 4.26 3.33 -7.73
C GLY A 237 4.30 2.97 -9.21
N GLU A 238 5.07 1.95 -9.58
CA GLU A 238 5.14 1.41 -10.93
C GLU A 238 3.95 0.46 -11.20
N ASP A 239 3.63 0.23 -12.48
CA ASP A 239 2.61 -0.74 -12.87
C ASP A 239 3.05 -2.15 -12.49
N ASP A 240 2.30 -2.81 -11.62
CA ASP A 240 2.54 -4.20 -11.25
C ASP A 240 2.07 -5.13 -12.38
N PRO A 241 2.86 -6.12 -12.76
CA PRO A 241 2.44 -7.14 -13.71
C PRO A 241 1.40 -8.05 -13.03
N MET A 242 0.11 -7.82 -13.29
CA MET A 242 -0.99 -8.74 -12.94
C MET A 242 -1.71 -9.21 -14.17
#